data_a24b00788e833d45b3754c0483e65500
#
_entry.id   a24b00788e833d45b3754c0483e65500
#
_cell.length_a   1.000
_cell.length_b   1.000
_cell.length_c   1.000
_cell.angle_alpha   90.00
_cell.angle_beta   90.00
_cell.angle_gamma   90.00
#
_symmetry.space_group_name_H-M   'P 1'
#
loop_
_entity.id
_entity.type
_entity.pdbx_description
1 polymer ?
#
loop_
_entity_poly.entity_id
_entity_poly.type
_entity_poly.pdbx_seq_one_letter_code
_entity_poly.pdbx_strand_id
1 'polypeptide(L)'
;MPVSDRLAKKWRVLQVDNRRIEALKGTGGQGVGELAEVILAMLANRGLREAADVRRFLDPKPSDLHPPGLLPGMHAIVDRLVQAWKNQEEIVLHGDYDTDGCTGTSILMLALRHMGAKVRFHIPHRTRDGYGLKPTDVEEHAKAGSRVIVTIDCGITAVAAALKARELGISLLVTDHHQPGPELPAAEGLVHPGLPGSTYPFGQLCGAGVAFKVAWALAMRVCGGEKVDDAWRGILLEALGLAALGTVADHMPLSLIHI
;
A
#
# COMPACT_ATOMS: atom_id res chain seq x y z
N MET A 1 -14.49 18.09 46.32
CA MET A 1 -15.19 18.03 45.04
C MET A 1 -15.32 16.54 44.67
N PRO A 2 -16.51 16.03 44.45
CA PRO A 2 -16.69 14.61 44.23
C PRO A 2 -16.10 14.20 42.85
N VAL A 3 -15.38 13.09 42.83
CA VAL A 3 -14.66 12.51 41.66
C VAL A 3 -15.63 11.99 40.57
N SER A 4 -16.94 11.95 40.88
CA SER A 4 -17.97 11.38 39.98
C SER A 4 -18.23 12.17 38.69
N ASP A 5 -17.88 13.44 38.65
CA ASP A 5 -18.24 14.30 37.49
C ASP A 5 -17.23 14.29 36.34
N ARG A 6 -16.06 13.66 36.52
CA ARG A 6 -15.01 13.60 35.51
C ARG A 6 -15.13 12.43 34.50
N LEU A 7 -16.05 11.51 34.73
CA LEU A 7 -16.22 10.30 33.91
C LEU A 7 -17.56 10.18 33.18
N ALA A 8 -18.39 11.21 33.22
CA ALA A 8 -19.64 11.22 32.45
C ALA A 8 -19.34 11.33 30.95
N LYS A 9 -19.25 10.17 30.25
CA LYS A 9 -19.17 10.13 28.81
C LYS A 9 -20.43 10.74 28.20
N LYS A 10 -20.28 11.80 27.44
CA LYS A 10 -21.38 12.39 26.66
C LYS A 10 -21.53 11.61 25.36
N TRP A 11 -22.65 10.97 25.18
CA TRP A 11 -23.02 10.35 23.90
C TRP A 11 -23.40 11.43 22.91
N ARG A 12 -22.82 11.40 21.72
CA ARG A 12 -23.19 12.23 20.60
C ARG A 12 -23.72 11.34 19.50
N VAL A 13 -25.03 11.37 19.29
CA VAL A 13 -25.66 10.68 18.17
C VAL A 13 -25.55 11.57 16.93
N LEU A 14 -24.91 11.06 15.89
CA LEU A 14 -24.82 11.76 14.61
C LEU A 14 -26.20 11.79 13.96
N GLN A 15 -26.69 12.98 13.67
CA GLN A 15 -27.93 13.16 12.94
C GLN A 15 -27.66 12.95 11.44
N VAL A 16 -28.47 12.15 10.80
CA VAL A 16 -28.40 11.93 9.36
C VAL A 16 -29.51 12.74 8.69
N ASP A 17 -29.18 13.41 7.60
CA ASP A 17 -30.19 14.03 6.75
C ASP A 17 -31.04 12.92 6.10
N ASN A 18 -32.35 12.94 6.38
CA ASN A 18 -33.29 11.97 5.84
C ASN A 18 -33.26 11.90 4.30
N ARG A 19 -32.93 13.01 3.61
CA ARG A 19 -32.76 12.99 2.15
C ARG A 19 -31.65 12.06 1.71
N ARG A 20 -30.58 11.93 2.50
CA ARG A 20 -29.48 11.00 2.22
C ARG A 20 -29.90 9.56 2.43
N ILE A 21 -30.72 9.29 3.45
CA ILE A 21 -31.28 7.94 3.67
C ILE A 21 -32.20 7.57 2.52
N GLU A 22 -33.08 8.50 2.10
CA GLU A 22 -33.98 8.28 0.96
C GLU A 22 -33.23 8.02 -0.37
N ALA A 23 -32.15 8.77 -0.61
CA ALA A 23 -31.31 8.54 -1.80
C ALA A 23 -30.65 7.15 -1.81
N LEU A 24 -30.44 6.54 -0.63
CA LEU A 24 -29.91 5.19 -0.50
C LEU A 24 -31.00 4.11 -0.44
N LYS A 25 -32.28 4.45 -0.28
CA LYS A 25 -33.42 3.51 -0.38
C LYS A 25 -33.53 3.01 -1.81
N GLY A 26 -33.80 1.72 -1.97
CA GLY A 26 -33.89 1.09 -3.29
C GLY A 26 -32.56 0.73 -3.93
N THR A 27 -31.43 0.95 -3.23
CA THR A 27 -30.11 0.58 -3.70
C THR A 27 -29.83 -0.93 -3.62
N GLY A 28 -30.76 -1.69 -3.03
CA GLY A 28 -30.73 -3.14 -2.93
C GLY A 28 -31.00 -3.82 -4.28
N GLY A 29 -30.05 -3.73 -5.21
CA GLY A 29 -30.01 -4.66 -6.35
C GLY A 29 -29.85 -6.11 -5.85
N GLN A 30 -30.06 -7.09 -6.72
CA GLN A 30 -29.93 -8.52 -6.41
C GLN A 30 -28.65 -8.76 -5.57
N GLY A 31 -28.82 -9.20 -4.30
CA GLY A 31 -27.72 -9.52 -3.37
C GLY A 31 -27.65 -8.67 -2.10
N VAL A 32 -28.20 -7.48 -2.10
CA VAL A 32 -28.28 -6.63 -0.89
C VAL A 32 -29.77 -6.40 -0.62
N GLY A 33 -30.40 -7.22 0.21
CA GLY A 33 -31.82 -7.11 0.55
C GLY A 33 -32.22 -5.71 1.02
N GLU A 34 -33.49 -5.50 1.38
CA GLU A 34 -33.93 -4.25 2.00
C GLU A 34 -33.10 -3.98 3.27
N LEU A 35 -32.17 -3.03 3.18
CA LEU A 35 -31.37 -2.62 4.32
C LEU A 35 -32.25 -1.84 5.30
N ALA A 36 -32.19 -2.22 6.58
CA ALA A 36 -32.87 -1.48 7.61
C ALA A 36 -32.44 0.00 7.61
N GLU A 37 -33.35 0.90 7.91
CA GLU A 37 -33.11 2.35 7.89
C GLU A 37 -31.90 2.78 8.74
N VAL A 38 -31.65 2.07 9.84
CA VAL A 38 -30.49 2.28 10.69
C VAL A 38 -29.17 1.99 9.94
N ILE A 39 -29.12 0.95 9.11
CA ILE A 39 -27.93 0.62 8.29
C ILE A 39 -27.71 1.70 7.23
N LEU A 40 -28.79 2.15 6.56
CA LEU A 40 -28.72 3.24 5.59
C LEU A 40 -28.21 4.54 6.24
N ALA A 41 -28.67 4.85 7.44
CA ALA A 41 -28.18 5.99 8.22
C ALA A 41 -26.69 5.86 8.55
N MET A 42 -26.24 4.67 8.92
CA MET A 42 -24.81 4.40 9.18
C MET A 42 -23.95 4.55 7.91
N LEU A 43 -24.42 4.10 6.76
CA LEU A 43 -23.74 4.22 5.47
C LEU A 43 -23.69 5.68 5.01
N ALA A 44 -24.80 6.42 5.15
CA ALA A 44 -24.86 7.84 4.85
C ALA A 44 -23.92 8.68 5.72
N ASN A 45 -23.79 8.35 7.02
CA ASN A 45 -22.85 9.00 7.93
C ASN A 45 -21.38 8.74 7.55
N ARG A 46 -21.10 7.66 6.84
CA ARG A 46 -19.79 7.33 6.28
C ARG A 46 -19.51 8.01 4.94
N GLY A 47 -20.41 8.84 4.48
CA GLY A 47 -20.23 9.62 3.26
C GLY A 47 -20.67 8.90 1.99
N LEU A 48 -21.24 7.68 2.07
CA LEU A 48 -21.80 7.00 0.91
C LEU A 48 -23.06 7.74 0.44
N ARG A 49 -23.11 8.06 -0.85
CA ARG A 49 -24.15 8.95 -1.39
C ARG A 49 -25.05 8.26 -2.42
N GLU A 50 -24.55 7.23 -3.07
CA GLU A 50 -25.20 6.57 -4.18
C GLU A 50 -25.31 5.05 -3.99
N ALA A 51 -26.28 4.45 -4.65
CA ALA A 51 -26.48 3.01 -4.67
C ALA A 51 -25.25 2.20 -5.10
N ALA A 52 -24.51 2.73 -6.05
CA ALA A 52 -23.30 2.10 -6.55
C ALA A 52 -22.21 2.05 -5.49
N ASP A 53 -22.06 3.12 -4.70
CA ASP A 53 -21.10 3.20 -3.60
C ASP A 53 -21.45 2.19 -2.50
N VAL A 54 -22.74 2.09 -2.13
CA VAL A 54 -23.21 1.12 -1.13
C VAL A 54 -22.92 -0.30 -1.58
N ARG A 55 -23.23 -0.63 -2.84
CA ARG A 55 -22.95 -1.98 -3.38
C ARG A 55 -21.46 -2.30 -3.34
N ARG A 56 -20.61 -1.40 -3.84
CA ARG A 56 -19.15 -1.56 -3.84
C ARG A 56 -18.61 -1.73 -2.43
N PHE A 57 -19.19 -1.03 -1.48
CA PHE A 57 -18.80 -1.08 -0.09
C PHE A 57 -19.20 -2.40 0.60
N LEU A 58 -20.42 -2.92 0.33
CA LEU A 58 -20.95 -4.15 0.96
C LEU A 58 -20.47 -5.43 0.25
N ASP A 59 -20.15 -5.36 -1.03
CA ASP A 59 -19.67 -6.50 -1.85
C ASP A 59 -18.47 -6.06 -2.69
N PRO A 60 -17.31 -5.73 -2.03
CA PRO A 60 -16.11 -5.26 -2.73
C PRO A 60 -15.49 -6.36 -3.59
N LYS A 61 -15.08 -5.99 -4.80
CA LYS A 61 -14.45 -6.91 -5.75
C LYS A 61 -13.01 -6.45 -6.05
N PRO A 62 -12.09 -7.35 -6.40
CA PRO A 62 -10.75 -6.97 -6.85
C PRO A 62 -10.76 -5.98 -8.02
N SER A 63 -11.82 -6.03 -8.87
CA SER A 63 -12.03 -5.06 -9.96
C SER A 63 -12.35 -3.64 -9.50
N ASP A 64 -12.73 -3.44 -8.24
CA ASP A 64 -13.00 -2.12 -7.67
C ASP A 64 -11.74 -1.41 -7.18
N LEU A 65 -10.61 -2.11 -7.15
CA LEU A 65 -9.32 -1.53 -6.79
C LEU A 65 -8.84 -0.56 -7.87
N HIS A 66 -8.37 0.60 -7.45
CA HIS A 66 -7.80 1.58 -8.38
C HIS A 66 -6.58 1.02 -9.13
N PRO A 67 -6.46 1.26 -10.44
CA PRO A 67 -5.33 0.79 -11.24
C PRO A 67 -3.99 1.25 -10.67
N PRO A 68 -2.95 0.38 -10.66
CA PRO A 68 -1.65 0.72 -10.08
C PRO A 68 -0.93 1.84 -10.83
N GLY A 69 -1.16 1.98 -12.13
CA GLY A 69 -0.55 3.03 -12.96
C GLY A 69 -0.95 4.45 -12.59
N LEU A 70 -2.00 4.64 -11.77
CA LEU A 70 -2.37 5.94 -11.22
C LEU A 70 -1.43 6.43 -10.11
N LEU A 71 -0.63 5.53 -9.51
CA LEU A 71 0.36 5.92 -8.51
C LEU A 71 1.56 6.60 -9.20
N PRO A 72 1.89 7.84 -8.81
CA PRO A 72 3.08 8.51 -9.33
C PRO A 72 4.34 7.67 -9.13
N GLY A 73 5.23 7.66 -10.11
CA GLY A 73 6.49 6.90 -10.05
C GLY A 73 6.38 5.40 -10.34
N MET A 74 5.17 4.83 -10.46
CA MET A 74 4.96 3.39 -10.68
C MET A 74 5.70 2.88 -11.92
N HIS A 75 5.65 3.61 -13.03
CA HIS A 75 6.31 3.21 -14.28
C HIS A 75 7.83 3.10 -14.11
N ALA A 76 8.46 4.06 -13.44
CA ALA A 76 9.91 4.05 -13.20
C ALA A 76 10.33 2.81 -12.38
N ILE A 77 9.60 2.49 -11.30
CA ILE A 77 9.88 1.29 -10.48
C ILE A 77 9.72 0.02 -11.30
N VAL A 78 8.60 -0.12 -12.01
CA VAL A 78 8.30 -1.32 -12.81
C VAL A 78 9.33 -1.51 -13.93
N ASP A 79 9.65 -0.46 -14.68
CA ASP A 79 10.63 -0.55 -15.76
C ASP A 79 12.01 -0.92 -15.26
N ARG A 80 12.45 -0.35 -14.13
CA ARG A 80 13.73 -0.68 -13.52
C ARG A 80 13.77 -2.12 -13.00
N LEU A 81 12.71 -2.60 -12.36
CA LEU A 81 12.62 -3.99 -11.89
C LEU A 81 12.61 -5.01 -13.06
N VAL A 82 11.88 -4.70 -14.12
CA VAL A 82 11.87 -5.53 -15.35
C VAL A 82 13.26 -5.55 -16.01
N GLN A 83 13.96 -4.42 -16.04
CA GLN A 83 15.33 -4.35 -16.51
C GLN A 83 16.27 -5.21 -15.67
N ALA A 84 16.18 -5.11 -14.33
CA ALA A 84 16.98 -5.92 -13.42
C ALA A 84 16.73 -7.42 -13.61
N TRP A 85 15.47 -7.82 -13.75
CA TRP A 85 15.10 -9.20 -14.07
C TRP A 85 15.72 -9.68 -15.37
N LYS A 86 15.58 -8.92 -16.47
CA LYS A 86 16.14 -9.27 -17.77
C LYS A 86 17.66 -9.38 -17.77
N ASN A 87 18.32 -8.50 -17.03
CA ASN A 87 19.78 -8.47 -16.89
C ASN A 87 20.30 -9.44 -15.82
N GLN A 88 19.42 -10.14 -15.12
CA GLN A 88 19.77 -11.03 -14.00
C GLN A 88 20.58 -10.31 -12.90
N GLU A 89 20.28 -9.03 -12.67
CA GLU A 89 20.85 -8.24 -11.59
C GLU A 89 20.27 -8.71 -10.24
N GLU A 90 21.08 -8.63 -9.17
CA GLU A 90 20.60 -8.96 -7.84
C GLU A 90 19.78 -7.81 -7.25
N ILE A 91 18.55 -8.12 -6.86
CA ILE A 91 17.62 -7.21 -6.20
C ILE A 91 17.57 -7.53 -4.72
N VAL A 92 17.72 -6.53 -3.84
CA VAL A 92 17.41 -6.67 -2.42
C VAL A 92 16.16 -5.91 -2.06
N LEU A 93 15.24 -6.57 -1.39
CA LEU A 93 14.07 -5.98 -0.76
C LEU A 93 14.44 -5.61 0.68
N HIS A 94 14.52 -4.33 0.98
CA HIS A 94 14.79 -3.81 2.32
C HIS A 94 13.47 -3.36 2.94
N GLY A 95 12.84 -4.25 3.73
CA GLY A 95 11.56 -3.99 4.37
C GLY A 95 11.68 -3.40 5.76
N ASP A 96 10.56 -3.00 6.35
CA ASP A 96 10.48 -2.74 7.79
C ASP A 96 10.22 -4.04 8.58
N TYR A 97 10.46 -3.98 9.88
CA TYR A 97 10.39 -5.12 10.81
C TYR A 97 8.99 -5.39 11.36
N ASP A 98 8.03 -4.54 11.10
CA ASP A 98 6.65 -4.74 11.57
C ASP A 98 5.82 -5.60 10.61
N THR A 99 4.54 -5.74 10.89
CA THR A 99 3.66 -6.60 10.07
C THR A 99 3.45 -6.03 8.69
N ASP A 100 3.35 -4.71 8.54
CA ASP A 100 3.15 -4.06 7.25
C ASP A 100 4.38 -4.22 6.36
N GLY A 101 5.57 -3.89 6.88
CA GLY A 101 6.83 -4.09 6.16
C GLY A 101 7.12 -5.54 5.80
N CYS A 102 6.87 -6.48 6.74
CA CYS A 102 7.05 -7.91 6.48
C CYS A 102 6.10 -8.46 5.43
N THR A 103 4.81 -8.07 5.47
CA THR A 103 3.83 -8.53 4.46
C THR A 103 4.07 -7.88 3.11
N GLY A 104 4.43 -6.59 3.07
CA GLY A 104 4.83 -5.90 1.84
C GLY A 104 6.07 -6.53 1.19
N THR A 105 7.09 -6.86 2.00
CA THR A 105 8.29 -7.58 1.52
C THR A 105 7.93 -8.95 0.96
N SER A 106 7.04 -9.69 1.62
CA SER A 106 6.58 -11.00 1.17
C SER A 106 5.84 -10.92 -0.17
N ILE A 107 5.00 -9.90 -0.36
CA ILE A 107 4.28 -9.64 -1.62
C ILE A 107 5.26 -9.46 -2.78
N LEU A 108 6.25 -8.56 -2.64
CA LEU A 108 7.22 -8.32 -3.70
C LEU A 108 8.16 -9.51 -3.90
N MET A 109 8.49 -10.26 -2.83
CA MET A 109 9.25 -11.48 -2.93
C MET A 109 8.53 -12.55 -3.77
N LEU A 110 7.23 -12.76 -3.53
CA LEU A 110 6.40 -13.67 -4.32
C LEU A 110 6.38 -13.27 -5.80
N ALA A 111 6.11 -12.01 -6.10
CA ALA A 111 6.04 -11.50 -7.45
C ALA A 111 7.37 -11.64 -8.20
N LEU A 112 8.48 -11.20 -7.61
CA LEU A 112 9.79 -11.23 -8.25
C LEU A 112 10.34 -12.66 -8.41
N ARG A 113 10.09 -13.53 -7.43
CA ARG A 113 10.44 -14.97 -7.57
C ARG A 113 9.65 -15.64 -8.68
N HIS A 114 8.37 -15.33 -8.81
CA HIS A 114 7.56 -15.86 -9.91
C HIS A 114 8.09 -15.45 -11.28
N MET A 115 8.62 -14.23 -11.40
CA MET A 115 9.30 -13.76 -12.62
C MET A 115 10.64 -14.49 -12.88
N GLY A 116 11.18 -15.20 -11.90
CA GLY A 116 12.54 -15.76 -11.96
C GLY A 116 13.64 -14.71 -11.76
N ALA A 117 13.34 -13.61 -11.05
CA ALA A 117 14.34 -12.60 -10.71
C ALA A 117 15.28 -13.09 -9.59
N LYS A 118 16.53 -12.62 -9.62
CA LYS A 118 17.48 -12.83 -8.52
C LYS A 118 17.14 -11.86 -7.40
N VAL A 119 16.42 -12.35 -6.41
CA VAL A 119 15.90 -11.51 -5.33
C VAL A 119 16.18 -12.11 -3.95
N ARG A 120 16.64 -11.28 -3.05
CA ARG A 120 16.76 -11.57 -1.62
C ARG A 120 16.06 -10.50 -0.81
N PHE A 121 15.87 -10.72 0.48
CA PHE A 121 15.30 -9.72 1.38
C PHE A 121 16.24 -9.43 2.55
N HIS A 122 16.03 -8.29 3.17
CA HIS A 122 16.62 -7.87 4.43
C HIS A 122 15.54 -7.19 5.28
N ILE A 123 15.35 -7.69 6.49
CA ILE A 123 14.48 -7.08 7.49
C ILE A 123 15.38 -6.66 8.65
N PRO A 124 15.48 -5.35 8.98
CA PRO A 124 16.32 -4.87 10.07
C PRO A 124 15.78 -5.36 11.43
N HIS A 125 16.64 -5.55 12.38
CA HIS A 125 16.25 -5.93 13.73
C HIS A 125 15.86 -4.67 14.53
N ARG A 126 14.61 -4.63 15.03
CA ARG A 126 14.01 -3.46 15.68
C ARG A 126 14.90 -2.74 16.68
N THR A 127 15.55 -3.46 17.59
CA THR A 127 16.35 -2.88 18.68
C THR A 127 17.83 -2.73 18.38
N ARG A 128 18.37 -3.48 17.40
CA ARG A 128 19.79 -3.43 17.04
C ARG A 128 20.04 -2.46 15.89
N ASP A 129 19.23 -2.60 14.84
CA ASP A 129 19.48 -1.90 13.59
C ASP A 129 18.57 -0.66 13.46
N GLY A 130 17.41 -0.65 14.11
CA GLY A 130 16.44 0.47 14.08
C GLY A 130 15.65 0.51 12.77
N TYR A 131 14.91 1.60 12.56
CA TYR A 131 14.00 1.79 11.43
C TYR A 131 14.70 2.39 10.21
N GLY A 132 14.25 1.95 9.02
CA GLY A 132 14.55 2.57 7.73
C GLY A 132 15.90 2.19 7.14
N LEU A 133 16.15 2.64 5.91
CA LEU A 133 17.37 2.39 5.16
C LEU A 133 18.46 3.40 5.54
N LYS A 134 19.65 2.93 5.95
CA LYS A 134 20.82 3.73 6.31
C LYS A 134 21.91 3.64 5.25
N PRO A 135 22.84 4.61 5.18
CA PRO A 135 23.99 4.53 4.28
C PRO A 135 24.82 3.26 4.47
N THR A 136 24.98 2.79 5.72
CA THR A 136 25.67 1.53 6.06
C THR A 136 25.00 0.31 5.45
N ASP A 137 23.64 0.26 5.44
CA ASP A 137 22.90 -0.83 4.86
C ASP A 137 23.10 -0.87 3.33
N VAL A 138 23.14 0.30 2.69
CA VAL A 138 23.45 0.43 1.26
C VAL A 138 24.83 -0.13 0.94
N GLU A 139 25.84 0.19 1.77
CA GLU A 139 27.21 -0.34 1.61
C GLU A 139 27.24 -1.86 1.77
N GLU A 140 26.52 -2.41 2.74
CA GLU A 140 26.43 -3.85 2.95
C GLU A 140 25.74 -4.55 1.77
N HIS A 141 24.64 -3.96 1.27
CA HIS A 141 23.94 -4.50 0.09
C HIS A 141 24.83 -4.44 -1.17
N ALA A 142 25.61 -3.37 -1.33
CA ALA A 142 26.58 -3.25 -2.42
C ALA A 142 27.68 -4.34 -2.35
N LYS A 143 28.26 -4.55 -1.16
CA LYS A 143 29.27 -5.59 -0.92
C LYS A 143 28.72 -6.99 -1.16
N ALA A 144 27.43 -7.21 -0.88
CA ALA A 144 26.73 -8.47 -1.15
C ALA A 144 26.38 -8.67 -2.64
N GLY A 145 26.68 -7.71 -3.51
CA GLY A 145 26.49 -7.82 -4.97
C GLY A 145 25.17 -7.25 -5.48
N SER A 146 24.34 -6.65 -4.63
CA SER A 146 23.07 -6.06 -5.07
C SER A 146 23.29 -4.87 -5.99
N ARG A 147 22.48 -4.79 -7.04
CA ARG A 147 22.45 -3.67 -8.00
C ARG A 147 21.21 -2.82 -7.85
N VAL A 148 20.16 -3.38 -7.26
CA VAL A 148 18.90 -2.71 -7.01
C VAL A 148 18.51 -2.91 -5.56
N ILE A 149 18.18 -1.83 -4.87
CA ILE A 149 17.57 -1.83 -3.54
C ILE A 149 16.13 -1.33 -3.71
N VAL A 150 15.17 -2.12 -3.23
CA VAL A 150 13.77 -1.70 -3.12
C VAL A 150 13.45 -1.56 -1.64
N THR A 151 13.10 -0.37 -1.19
CA THR A 151 12.57 -0.21 0.17
C THR A 151 11.09 -0.49 0.19
N ILE A 152 10.62 -1.14 1.24
CA ILE A 152 9.21 -1.47 1.45
C ILE A 152 8.81 -0.97 2.83
N ASP A 153 7.79 -0.12 2.88
CA ASP A 153 7.27 0.44 4.11
C ASP A 153 8.29 1.30 4.87
N CYS A 154 9.24 1.84 4.14
CA CYS A 154 10.26 2.75 4.63
C CYS A 154 10.96 3.45 3.45
N GLY A 155 11.79 4.43 3.76
CA GLY A 155 12.69 5.01 2.78
C GLY A 155 12.31 6.40 2.29
N ILE A 156 11.08 6.89 2.53
CA ILE A 156 10.66 8.23 2.09
C ILE A 156 11.50 9.37 2.70
N THR A 157 12.14 9.11 3.82
CA THR A 157 13.03 10.06 4.50
C THR A 157 14.52 9.70 4.37
N ALA A 158 14.87 8.67 3.59
CA ALA A 158 16.22 8.11 3.51
C ALA A 158 17.15 8.90 2.55
N VAL A 159 17.21 10.23 2.68
CA VAL A 159 17.99 11.12 1.81
C VAL A 159 19.47 10.74 1.77
N ALA A 160 20.10 10.54 2.94
CA ALA A 160 21.52 10.16 3.02
C ALA A 160 21.81 8.79 2.40
N ALA A 161 20.90 7.81 2.57
CA ALA A 161 21.04 6.51 1.94
C ALA A 161 20.88 6.58 0.41
N ALA A 162 20.00 7.44 -0.09
CA ALA A 162 19.84 7.68 -1.52
C ALA A 162 21.11 8.27 -2.15
N LEU A 163 21.75 9.22 -1.48
CA LEU A 163 23.05 9.76 -1.89
C LEU A 163 24.12 8.67 -1.93
N LYS A 164 24.18 7.82 -0.90
CA LYS A 164 25.11 6.70 -0.85
C LYS A 164 24.86 5.67 -1.95
N ALA A 165 23.60 5.35 -2.24
CA ALA A 165 23.25 4.45 -3.34
C ALA A 165 23.74 5.00 -4.69
N ARG A 166 23.55 6.30 -4.93
CA ARG A 166 24.06 6.97 -6.14
C ARG A 166 25.58 6.93 -6.22
N GLU A 167 26.30 7.19 -5.13
CA GLU A 167 27.77 7.11 -5.06
C GLU A 167 28.28 5.71 -5.47
N LEU A 168 27.57 4.66 -5.05
CA LEU A 168 27.94 3.27 -5.30
C LEU A 168 27.37 2.70 -6.60
N GLY A 169 26.65 3.49 -7.39
CA GLY A 169 26.02 3.06 -8.64
C GLY A 169 24.92 2.02 -8.44
N ILE A 170 24.21 2.10 -7.31
CA ILE A 170 23.07 1.23 -6.98
C ILE A 170 21.78 1.97 -7.27
N SER A 171 20.85 1.32 -7.97
CA SER A 171 19.51 1.81 -8.15
C SER A 171 18.72 1.71 -6.84
N LEU A 172 18.28 2.84 -6.31
CA LEU A 172 17.35 2.87 -5.19
C LEU A 172 15.93 3.10 -5.69
N LEU A 173 15.02 2.20 -5.32
CA LEU A 173 13.59 2.27 -5.58
C LEU A 173 12.87 2.36 -4.23
N VAL A 174 12.06 3.39 -4.02
CA VAL A 174 11.37 3.63 -2.75
C VAL A 174 9.89 3.32 -2.89
N THR A 175 9.37 2.42 -2.06
CA THR A 175 7.94 2.19 -1.88
C THR A 175 7.57 2.41 -0.42
N ASP A 176 6.78 3.45 -0.16
CA ASP A 176 6.50 3.91 1.19
C ASP A 176 5.14 4.59 1.27
N HIS A 177 4.63 4.80 2.48
CA HIS A 177 3.39 5.53 2.75
C HIS A 177 3.52 6.51 3.93
N HIS A 178 4.65 6.51 4.62
CA HIS A 178 4.90 7.36 5.78
C HIS A 178 4.96 8.85 5.42
N GLN A 179 4.87 9.71 6.43
CA GLN A 179 4.94 11.15 6.23
C GLN A 179 6.29 11.54 5.60
N PRO A 180 6.30 12.19 4.43
CA PRO A 180 7.53 12.64 3.81
C PRO A 180 8.20 13.73 4.63
N GLY A 181 9.53 13.76 4.60
CA GLY A 181 10.31 14.85 5.15
C GLY A 181 10.30 16.12 4.26
N PRO A 182 11.00 17.17 4.66
CA PRO A 182 11.11 18.40 3.87
C PRO A 182 11.85 18.18 2.55
N GLU A 183 12.68 17.15 2.46
CA GLU A 183 13.41 16.73 1.28
C GLU A 183 13.11 15.27 0.98
N LEU A 184 12.85 14.96 -0.28
CA LEU A 184 12.64 13.59 -0.74
C LEU A 184 13.98 12.94 -1.13
N PRO A 185 14.15 11.62 -0.94
CA PRO A 185 15.33 10.92 -1.37
C PRO A 185 15.49 10.97 -2.89
N ALA A 186 16.70 11.20 -3.38
CA ALA A 186 17.04 11.17 -4.79
C ALA A 186 17.10 9.71 -5.31
N ALA A 187 15.95 9.02 -5.26
CA ALA A 187 15.75 7.66 -5.73
C ALA A 187 15.50 7.63 -7.24
N GLU A 188 15.85 6.53 -7.91
CA GLU A 188 15.57 6.32 -9.34
C GLU A 188 14.05 6.14 -9.59
N GLY A 189 13.35 5.53 -8.64
CA GLY A 189 11.90 5.43 -8.62
C GLY A 189 11.36 5.61 -7.21
N LEU A 190 10.24 6.34 -7.09
CA LEU A 190 9.57 6.55 -5.81
C LEU A 190 8.06 6.43 -6.01
N VAL A 191 7.45 5.49 -5.29
CA VAL A 191 5.99 5.30 -5.25
C VAL A 191 5.48 5.54 -3.84
N HIS A 192 4.55 6.47 -3.73
CA HIS A 192 3.92 6.83 -2.47
C HIS A 192 2.50 7.37 -2.74
N PRO A 193 1.45 6.88 -2.05
CA PRO A 193 0.06 7.23 -2.37
C PRO A 193 -0.31 8.67 -2.01
N GLY A 194 0.29 9.22 -0.95
CA GLY A 194 -0.07 10.50 -0.34
C GLY A 194 0.92 11.64 -0.57
N LEU A 195 1.79 11.58 -1.61
CA LEU A 195 2.68 12.70 -1.91
C LEU A 195 1.91 13.96 -2.31
N PRO A 196 2.41 15.16 -1.96
CA PRO A 196 1.84 16.39 -2.44
C PRO A 196 1.74 16.40 -3.98
N GLY A 197 0.56 16.72 -4.50
CA GLY A 197 0.28 16.68 -5.94
C GLY A 197 -0.06 15.30 -6.51
N SER A 198 -0.11 14.25 -5.71
CA SER A 198 -0.62 12.96 -6.14
C SER A 198 -2.11 13.05 -6.49
N THR A 199 -2.48 12.49 -7.63
CA THR A 199 -3.87 12.34 -8.08
C THR A 199 -4.41 10.95 -7.81
N TYR A 200 -3.68 10.10 -7.10
CA TYR A 200 -4.13 8.77 -6.74
C TYR A 200 -5.37 8.86 -5.83
N PRO A 201 -6.49 8.19 -6.17
CA PRO A 201 -7.76 8.42 -5.48
C PRO A 201 -7.80 8.01 -4.01
N PHE A 202 -6.87 7.15 -3.57
CA PHE A 202 -6.83 6.64 -2.20
C PHE A 202 -5.43 6.83 -1.59
N GLY A 203 -5.22 7.96 -0.95
CA GLY A 203 -3.93 8.35 -0.34
C GLY A 203 -3.53 7.58 0.91
N GLN A 204 -4.35 6.62 1.38
CA GLN A 204 -4.19 5.92 2.65
C GLN A 204 -3.88 4.42 2.46
N LEU A 205 -3.11 4.07 1.43
CA LEU A 205 -2.54 2.72 1.34
C LEU A 205 -1.45 2.57 2.40
N CYS A 206 -1.38 1.41 3.05
CA CYS A 206 -0.23 1.00 3.85
C CYS A 206 0.94 0.53 2.97
N GLY A 207 2.11 0.26 3.53
CA GLY A 207 3.29 -0.22 2.80
C GLY A 207 3.04 -1.50 2.03
N ALA A 208 2.35 -2.49 2.62
CA ALA A 208 1.94 -3.71 1.92
C ALA A 208 0.94 -3.42 0.79
N GLY A 209 0.06 -2.45 0.96
CA GLY A 209 -0.86 -1.99 -0.09
C GLY A 209 -0.11 -1.38 -1.28
N VAL A 210 0.93 -0.59 -1.03
CA VAL A 210 1.81 -0.05 -2.07
C VAL A 210 2.58 -1.19 -2.76
N ALA A 211 3.16 -2.11 -1.99
CA ALA A 211 3.85 -3.28 -2.52
C ALA A 211 2.94 -4.16 -3.40
N PHE A 212 1.68 -4.34 -2.99
CA PHE A 212 0.66 -5.02 -3.81
C PHE A 212 0.44 -4.31 -5.16
N LYS A 213 0.36 -2.99 -5.16
CA LYS A 213 0.21 -2.22 -6.40
C LYS A 213 1.42 -2.37 -7.33
N VAL A 214 2.63 -2.42 -6.77
CA VAL A 214 3.85 -2.69 -7.56
C VAL A 214 3.82 -4.11 -8.14
N ALA A 215 3.46 -5.12 -7.35
CA ALA A 215 3.33 -6.51 -7.82
C ALA A 215 2.28 -6.64 -8.94
N TRP A 216 1.14 -5.95 -8.80
CA TRP A 216 0.11 -5.94 -9.85
C TRP A 216 0.61 -5.25 -11.13
N ALA A 217 1.28 -4.11 -11.00
CA ALA A 217 1.85 -3.41 -12.17
C ALA A 217 2.94 -4.26 -12.87
N LEU A 218 3.77 -4.98 -12.12
CA LEU A 218 4.73 -5.95 -12.66
C LEU A 218 4.04 -7.07 -13.44
N ALA A 219 2.97 -7.65 -12.89
CA ALA A 219 2.18 -8.68 -13.56
C ALA A 219 1.63 -8.18 -14.89
N MET A 220 1.01 -6.99 -14.91
CA MET A 220 0.51 -6.36 -16.13
C MET A 220 1.62 -6.15 -17.15
N ARG A 221 2.79 -5.66 -16.72
CA ARG A 221 3.95 -5.40 -17.59
C ARG A 221 4.51 -6.69 -18.21
N VAL A 222 4.59 -7.77 -17.44
CA VAL A 222 5.11 -9.07 -17.90
C VAL A 222 4.12 -9.75 -18.84
N CYS A 223 2.83 -9.68 -18.54
CA CYS A 223 1.77 -10.21 -19.39
C CYS A 223 1.48 -9.36 -20.65
N GLY A 224 2.05 -8.15 -20.75
CA GLY A 224 1.90 -7.28 -21.91
C GLY A 224 0.56 -6.57 -22.01
N GLY A 225 -0.21 -6.44 -20.93
CA GLY A 225 -1.51 -5.77 -20.93
C GLY A 225 -2.19 -5.74 -19.57
N GLU A 226 -3.40 -5.19 -19.53
CA GLU A 226 -4.19 -5.09 -18.28
C GLU A 226 -4.66 -6.44 -17.74
N LYS A 227 -4.83 -7.43 -18.62
CA LYS A 227 -5.21 -8.79 -18.21
C LYS A 227 -3.97 -9.58 -17.88
N VAL A 228 -3.93 -10.13 -16.68
CA VAL A 228 -2.88 -11.06 -16.24
C VAL A 228 -3.32 -12.50 -16.49
N ASP A 229 -2.36 -13.41 -16.68
CA ASP A 229 -2.64 -14.85 -16.80
C ASP A 229 -3.08 -15.48 -15.46
N ASP A 230 -3.51 -16.74 -15.50
CA ASP A 230 -4.03 -17.43 -14.32
C ASP A 230 -2.99 -17.63 -13.23
N ALA A 231 -1.71 -17.78 -13.58
CA ALA A 231 -0.62 -17.93 -12.63
C ALA A 231 -0.40 -16.62 -11.85
N TRP A 232 -0.30 -15.50 -12.55
CA TRP A 232 -0.22 -14.18 -11.92
C TRP A 232 -1.48 -13.85 -11.12
N ARG A 233 -2.66 -14.23 -11.63
CA ARG A 233 -3.91 -14.03 -10.90
C ARG A 233 -3.90 -14.74 -9.55
N GLY A 234 -3.41 -16.00 -9.51
CA GLY A 234 -3.25 -16.75 -8.26
C GLY A 234 -2.36 -16.02 -7.25
N ILE A 235 -1.19 -15.56 -7.70
CA ILE A 235 -0.24 -14.81 -6.87
C ILE A 235 -0.84 -13.50 -6.36
N LEU A 236 -1.52 -12.75 -7.21
CA LEU A 236 -2.13 -11.48 -6.80
C LEU A 236 -3.27 -11.68 -5.80
N LEU A 237 -4.03 -12.78 -5.89
CA LEU A 237 -5.06 -13.09 -4.89
C LEU A 237 -4.44 -13.47 -3.53
N GLU A 238 -3.34 -14.22 -3.52
CA GLU A 238 -2.58 -14.50 -2.30
C GLU A 238 -1.97 -13.21 -1.72
N ALA A 239 -1.35 -12.39 -2.56
CA ALA A 239 -0.78 -11.10 -2.19
C ALA A 239 -1.82 -10.13 -1.61
N LEU A 240 -3.08 -10.18 -2.10
CA LEU A 240 -4.17 -9.36 -1.57
C LEU A 240 -4.48 -9.70 -0.11
N GLY A 241 -4.40 -10.98 0.27
CA GLY A 241 -4.54 -11.41 1.67
C GLY A 241 -3.44 -10.83 2.57
N LEU A 242 -2.19 -10.82 2.10
CA LEU A 242 -1.06 -10.21 2.81
C LEU A 242 -1.23 -8.69 2.91
N ALA A 243 -1.67 -8.01 1.85
CA ALA A 243 -1.95 -6.59 1.86
C ALA A 243 -3.07 -6.22 2.85
N ALA A 244 -4.10 -7.05 2.97
CA ALA A 244 -5.15 -6.87 3.95
C ALA A 244 -4.61 -7.01 5.39
N LEU A 245 -3.72 -7.97 5.64
CA LEU A 245 -3.08 -8.15 6.94
C LEU A 245 -2.24 -6.92 7.32
N GLY A 246 -1.39 -6.40 6.43
CA GLY A 246 -0.63 -5.17 6.65
C GLY A 246 -1.55 -3.98 6.91
N THR A 247 -2.60 -3.80 6.10
CA THR A 247 -3.58 -2.72 6.27
C THR A 247 -4.23 -2.69 7.65
N VAL A 248 -4.61 -3.87 8.18
CA VAL A 248 -5.22 -3.98 9.52
C VAL A 248 -4.19 -3.74 10.62
N ALA A 249 -2.99 -4.32 10.48
CA ALA A 249 -1.94 -4.22 11.48
C ALA A 249 -1.39 -2.81 11.63
N ASP A 250 -1.28 -2.06 10.54
CA ASP A 250 -0.84 -0.66 10.52
C ASP A 250 -1.95 0.35 10.87
N HIS A 251 -3.11 -0.14 11.31
CA HIS A 251 -4.25 0.69 11.72
C HIS A 251 -4.70 1.71 10.65
N MET A 252 -4.56 1.36 9.38
CA MET A 252 -4.99 2.25 8.30
C MET A 252 -6.49 2.56 8.38
N PRO A 253 -6.90 3.76 7.96
CA PRO A 253 -8.31 4.15 8.02
C PRO A 253 -9.17 3.23 7.15
N LEU A 254 -9.76 2.23 7.77
CA LEU A 254 -10.80 1.41 7.16
C LEU A 254 -12.12 2.15 7.31
N SER A 255 -12.41 3.09 6.45
CA SER A 255 -13.49 4.11 6.39
C SER A 255 -14.70 3.99 7.34
N LEU A 256 -14.87 2.88 8.03
CA LEU A 256 -16.03 2.49 8.82
C LEU A 256 -15.88 2.58 10.31
N ILE A 257 -14.66 2.56 10.81
CA ILE A 257 -14.37 2.41 12.23
C ILE A 257 -13.84 3.72 12.81
N HIS A 258 -13.31 4.61 11.97
CA HIS A 258 -12.78 5.89 12.40
C HIS A 258 -13.90 6.93 12.50
N ILE A 259 -14.71 6.77 13.51
CA ILE A 259 -15.71 7.74 13.93
C ILE A 259 -15.27 8.36 15.25
#